data_2939b4686fc38350aadd76a9bc239a6b
#
_entry.id   2939b4686fc38350aadd76a9bc239a6b
#
_cell.length_a   1.000
_cell.length_b   1.000
_cell.length_c   1.000
_cell.angle_alpha   90.00
_cell.angle_beta   90.00
_cell.angle_gamma   90.00
#
_symmetry.space_group_name_H-M   'P 1'
#
loop_
_entity.id
_entity.type
_entity.pdbx_description
1 polymer ?
#
loop_
_entity_poly.entity_id
_entity_poly.type
_entity_poly.pdbx_seq_one_letter_code
_entity_poly.pdbx_strand_id
1 'polypeptide(L)'
;MRHIHPFLLGTAIASGLSFPAWAEIVAEPYSYEIDGEAFEGYVARNSALEESRGTVLIVHDWDGLTEYEERRAEMLAAMGYTAFAIDVYGADRRPQSFEENRAFSGELYADRERFRSLLLGAVSEAASIPGGTDAKVIMGYCFGGAAVLEAARGGAEVDGFVAFHAGLGTPEGQDWSQTPAPIHFHHGTADPVAPVGALAQTLAELEEAGVTHEADIYGGARHSFTVFDSDDYDLEADRDSWLGLTTFLEERLR
;
A
#
# COMPACT_ATOMS: atom_id res chain seq x y z
N MET A 1 63.12 14.35 -54.93
CA MET A 1 62.15 13.27 -54.56
C MET A 1 61.62 13.57 -53.16
N ARG A 2 60.33 13.99 -53.05
CA ARG A 2 59.69 14.35 -51.78
C ARG A 2 58.90 13.12 -51.31
N HIS A 3 59.22 12.60 -50.14
CA HIS A 3 58.46 11.51 -49.52
C HIS A 3 57.28 12.11 -48.77
N ILE A 4 56.06 11.72 -49.17
CA ILE A 4 54.84 12.05 -48.48
C ILE A 4 54.53 10.90 -47.52
N HIS A 5 54.42 11.19 -46.22
CA HIS A 5 53.98 10.22 -45.21
C HIS A 5 52.48 10.34 -45.07
N PRO A 6 51.72 9.24 -45.01
CA PRO A 6 50.28 9.29 -44.74
C PRO A 6 50.05 9.43 -43.22
N PHE A 7 49.22 10.40 -42.84
CA PHE A 7 48.68 10.56 -41.50
C PHE A 7 47.57 9.52 -41.29
N LEU A 8 47.76 8.64 -40.34
CA LEU A 8 46.69 7.75 -39.85
C LEU A 8 45.87 8.53 -38.84
N LEU A 9 44.58 8.83 -39.20
CA LEU A 9 43.55 9.30 -38.25
C LEU A 9 43.12 8.11 -37.40
N GLY A 10 43.52 8.10 -36.15
CA GLY A 10 42.98 7.17 -35.13
C GLY A 10 41.60 7.62 -34.68
N THR A 11 40.59 6.82 -34.98
CA THR A 11 39.21 7.02 -34.48
C THR A 11 39.18 6.55 -33.00
N ALA A 12 39.11 7.47 -32.07
CA ALA A 12 38.89 7.14 -30.66
C ALA A 12 37.43 6.71 -30.47
N ILE A 13 37.20 5.43 -30.22
CA ILE A 13 35.91 4.92 -29.78
C ILE A 13 35.76 5.27 -28.29
N ALA A 14 34.97 6.26 -27.96
CA ALA A 14 34.57 6.54 -26.60
C ALA A 14 33.60 5.43 -26.14
N SER A 15 34.13 4.46 -25.41
CA SER A 15 33.28 3.48 -24.68
C SER A 15 32.62 4.23 -23.53
N GLY A 16 31.33 4.56 -23.70
CA GLY A 16 30.51 5.10 -22.63
C GLY A 16 30.40 4.06 -21.52
N LEU A 17 31.00 4.33 -20.37
CA LEU A 17 30.75 3.60 -19.14
C LEU A 17 29.33 3.94 -18.69
N SER A 18 28.38 3.05 -18.99
CA SER A 18 27.05 3.09 -18.35
C SER A 18 27.26 2.73 -16.89
N PHE A 19 27.22 3.72 -16.02
CA PHE A 19 27.08 3.48 -14.59
C PHE A 19 25.68 2.91 -14.35
N PRO A 20 25.52 1.87 -13.49
CA PRO A 20 24.19 1.45 -13.11
C PRO A 20 23.46 2.67 -12.51
N ALA A 21 22.25 2.95 -13.00
CA ALA A 21 21.40 3.96 -12.37
C ALA A 21 21.13 3.48 -10.94
N TRP A 22 21.61 4.24 -9.96
CA TRP A 22 21.27 4.00 -8.57
C TRP A 22 19.78 4.34 -8.42
N ALA A 23 19.06 3.59 -7.58
CA ALA A 23 17.70 3.94 -7.24
C ALA A 23 17.70 5.37 -6.69
N GLU A 24 16.99 6.27 -7.37
CA GLU A 24 16.80 7.65 -6.93
C GLU A 24 15.37 7.77 -6.43
N ILE A 25 15.19 7.52 -5.13
CA ILE A 25 13.88 7.63 -4.50
C ILE A 25 13.55 9.10 -4.32
N VAL A 26 12.49 9.54 -4.99
CA VAL A 26 11.84 10.82 -4.77
C VAL A 26 10.60 10.54 -3.95
N ALA A 27 10.52 11.17 -2.80
CA ALA A 27 9.45 10.97 -1.85
C ALA A 27 9.04 12.32 -1.25
N GLU A 28 7.75 12.64 -1.31
CA GLU A 28 7.23 13.96 -0.96
C GLU A 28 5.76 13.92 -0.54
N PRO A 29 5.30 14.85 0.33
CA PRO A 29 3.88 15.05 0.59
C PRO A 29 3.13 15.36 -0.71
N TYR A 30 1.91 14.83 -0.80
CA TYR A 30 1.04 15.01 -1.96
C TYR A 30 -0.36 15.49 -1.53
N SER A 31 -0.72 16.71 -1.91
CA SER A 31 -2.03 17.28 -1.62
C SER A 31 -3.04 16.91 -2.69
N TYR A 32 -4.24 16.49 -2.27
CA TYR A 32 -5.34 16.15 -3.16
C TYR A 32 -6.68 16.52 -2.53
N GLU A 33 -7.76 16.44 -3.30
CA GLU A 33 -9.11 16.74 -2.84
C GLU A 33 -10.06 15.58 -3.15
N ILE A 34 -10.93 15.26 -2.21
CA ILE A 34 -12.05 14.33 -2.41
C ILE A 34 -13.32 15.06 -1.96
N ASP A 35 -14.32 15.18 -2.83
CA ASP A 35 -15.60 15.84 -2.57
C ASP A 35 -15.45 17.28 -2.01
N GLY A 36 -14.37 18.00 -2.40
CA GLY A 36 -14.07 19.35 -1.96
C GLY A 36 -13.41 19.46 -0.59
N GLU A 37 -13.03 18.34 0.01
CA GLU A 37 -12.22 18.27 1.23
C GLU A 37 -10.75 18.02 0.89
N ALA A 38 -9.84 18.72 1.57
CA ALA A 38 -8.40 18.61 1.36
C ALA A 38 -7.79 17.46 2.16
N PHE A 39 -6.91 16.71 1.50
CA PHE A 39 -6.13 15.61 2.08
C PHE A 39 -4.65 15.81 1.76
N GLU A 40 -3.79 15.28 2.61
CA GLU A 40 -2.35 15.26 2.37
C GLU A 40 -1.81 13.85 2.58
N GLY A 41 -1.53 13.17 1.47
CA GLY A 41 -0.87 11.89 1.44
C GLY A 41 0.65 12.03 1.24
N TYR A 42 1.31 10.91 0.95
CA TYR A 42 2.74 10.86 0.68
C TYR A 42 3.01 9.96 -0.53
N VAL A 43 3.74 10.48 -1.52
CA VAL A 43 4.08 9.74 -2.75
C VAL A 43 5.56 9.45 -2.77
N ALA A 44 5.93 8.18 -2.96
CA ALA A 44 7.30 7.74 -3.16
C ALA A 44 7.44 6.98 -4.48
N ARG A 45 8.46 7.29 -5.26
CA ARG A 45 8.76 6.64 -6.54
C ARG A 45 10.25 6.60 -6.84
N ASN A 46 10.67 5.71 -7.72
CA ASN A 46 12.03 5.67 -8.21
C ASN A 46 12.13 6.48 -9.52
N SER A 47 12.72 7.68 -9.45
CA SER A 47 12.83 8.58 -10.59
C SER A 47 13.86 8.14 -11.64
N ALA A 48 14.71 7.15 -11.31
CA ALA A 48 15.64 6.55 -12.28
C ALA A 48 14.97 5.56 -13.24
N LEU A 49 13.73 5.17 -12.99
CA LEU A 49 12.94 4.28 -13.85
C LEU A 49 12.08 5.09 -14.82
N GLU A 50 12.04 4.67 -16.09
CA GLU A 50 11.16 5.29 -17.08
C GLU A 50 9.68 4.97 -16.83
N GLU A 51 9.40 3.75 -16.34
CA GLU A 51 8.05 3.29 -16.00
C GLU A 51 8.03 2.62 -14.62
N SER A 52 6.97 2.87 -13.88
CA SER A 52 6.68 2.16 -12.62
C SER A 52 6.16 0.75 -12.90
N ARG A 53 6.45 -0.19 -11.99
CA ARG A 53 5.90 -1.56 -12.02
C ARG A 53 4.41 -1.61 -11.70
N GLY A 54 3.83 -0.51 -11.23
CA GLY A 54 2.44 -0.35 -10.80
C GLY A 54 2.34 0.60 -9.62
N THR A 55 1.12 0.97 -9.25
CA THR A 55 0.84 1.84 -8.11
C THR A 55 0.38 1.02 -6.91
N VAL A 56 0.97 1.27 -5.74
CA VAL A 56 0.55 0.66 -4.48
C VAL A 56 0.02 1.75 -3.54
N LEU A 57 -1.28 1.72 -3.27
CA LEU A 57 -1.89 2.58 -2.26
C LEU A 57 -1.70 1.95 -0.88
N ILE A 58 -1.28 2.74 0.11
CA ILE A 58 -1.10 2.33 1.49
C ILE A 58 -2.11 3.09 2.35
N VAL A 59 -3.03 2.40 3.01
CA VAL A 59 -3.93 3.01 3.99
C VAL A 59 -3.29 2.94 5.36
N HIS A 60 -3.18 4.09 6.00
CA HIS A 60 -2.53 4.25 7.30
C HIS A 60 -3.23 3.51 8.44
N ASP A 61 -2.51 3.27 9.53
CA ASP A 61 -3.04 2.78 10.79
C ASP A 61 -3.95 3.83 11.47
N TRP A 62 -4.53 3.51 12.60
CA TRP A 62 -5.49 4.38 13.32
C TRP A 62 -4.91 5.70 13.84
N ASP A 63 -3.58 5.80 13.92
CA ASP A 63 -2.85 7.01 14.32
C ASP A 63 -2.59 7.99 13.17
N GLY A 64 -3.15 7.71 11.99
CA GLY A 64 -3.01 8.55 10.81
C GLY A 64 -1.75 8.24 10.01
N LEU A 65 -1.52 9.03 8.96
CA LEU A 65 -0.32 8.90 8.14
C LEU A 65 0.90 9.39 8.94
N THR A 66 1.83 8.47 9.17
CA THR A 66 3.03 8.67 9.99
C THR A 66 4.29 8.26 9.23
N GLU A 67 5.45 8.44 9.86
CA GLU A 67 6.75 7.96 9.32
C GLU A 67 6.73 6.45 8.99
N TYR A 68 5.86 5.66 9.61
CA TYR A 68 5.74 4.23 9.32
C TYR A 68 5.26 3.99 7.89
N GLU A 69 4.16 4.61 7.47
CA GLU A 69 3.63 4.49 6.12
C GLU A 69 4.55 5.13 5.08
N GLU A 70 5.20 6.24 5.42
CA GLU A 70 6.20 6.89 4.58
C GLU A 70 7.37 5.94 4.28
N ARG A 71 7.92 5.27 5.30
CA ARG A 71 8.98 4.26 5.13
C ARG A 71 8.52 3.07 4.30
N ARG A 72 7.30 2.57 4.51
CA ARG A 72 6.74 1.49 3.68
C ARG A 72 6.60 1.93 2.22
N ALA A 73 6.20 3.17 1.97
CA ALA A 73 6.14 3.74 0.64
C ALA A 73 7.53 3.81 -0.03
N GLU A 74 8.54 4.29 0.69
CA GLU A 74 9.91 4.33 0.19
C GLU A 74 10.50 2.93 -0.09
N MET A 75 10.17 1.93 0.74
CA MET A 75 10.56 0.53 0.50
C MET A 75 9.95 -0.01 -0.81
N LEU A 76 8.69 0.27 -1.09
CA LEU A 76 8.04 -0.10 -2.35
C LEU A 76 8.64 0.66 -3.55
N ALA A 77 8.93 1.95 -3.38
CA ALA A 77 9.60 2.75 -4.40
C ALA A 77 10.99 2.21 -4.75
N ALA A 78 11.75 1.73 -3.75
CA ALA A 78 13.05 1.08 -3.97
C ALA A 78 12.93 -0.22 -4.79
N MET A 79 11.75 -0.87 -4.76
CA MET A 79 11.44 -2.05 -5.56
C MET A 79 10.88 -1.72 -6.95
N GLY A 80 10.71 -0.43 -7.27
CA GLY A 80 10.28 0.05 -8.58
C GLY A 80 8.77 0.28 -8.72
N TYR A 81 8.00 0.22 -7.63
CA TYR A 81 6.61 0.65 -7.61
C TYR A 81 6.50 2.16 -7.38
N THR A 82 5.37 2.74 -7.74
CA THR A 82 4.96 4.05 -7.23
C THR A 82 4.06 3.79 -6.02
N ALA A 83 4.44 4.28 -4.86
CA ALA A 83 3.68 4.11 -3.64
C ALA A 83 2.96 5.40 -3.25
N PHE A 84 1.70 5.29 -2.88
CA PHE A 84 0.87 6.39 -2.43
C PHE A 84 0.28 6.06 -1.06
N ALA A 85 0.91 6.55 0.00
CA ALA A 85 0.33 6.51 1.34
C ALA A 85 -0.79 7.56 1.41
N ILE A 86 -2.02 7.09 1.50
CA ILE A 86 -3.22 7.93 1.47
C ILE A 86 -3.59 8.40 2.87
N ASP A 87 -4.06 9.64 2.95
CA ASP A 87 -4.71 10.19 4.14
C ASP A 87 -6.23 10.00 4.02
N VAL A 88 -6.87 9.46 5.04
CA VAL A 88 -8.33 9.33 5.11
C VAL A 88 -8.95 10.13 6.26
N TYR A 89 -8.13 10.91 6.99
CA TYR A 89 -8.61 11.76 8.08
C TYR A 89 -8.78 13.22 7.65
N GLY A 90 -7.95 13.72 6.75
CA GLY A 90 -7.93 15.09 6.24
C GLY A 90 -6.62 15.81 6.54
N ALA A 91 -6.22 16.75 5.67
CA ALA A 91 -4.91 17.41 5.68
C ALA A 91 -4.53 18.05 7.03
N ASP A 92 -5.50 18.61 7.75
CA ASP A 92 -5.29 19.28 9.05
C ASP A 92 -5.60 18.34 10.25
N ARG A 93 -5.86 17.05 9.99
CA ARG A 93 -6.30 16.10 11.01
C ARG A 93 -5.24 15.02 11.23
N ARG A 94 -4.28 15.32 12.09
CA ARG A 94 -3.22 14.37 12.51
C ARG A 94 -3.43 14.08 14.00
N PRO A 95 -3.92 12.88 14.37
CA PRO A 95 -4.16 12.55 15.78
C PRO A 95 -2.85 12.57 16.56
N GLN A 96 -2.91 13.09 17.79
CA GLN A 96 -1.74 13.29 18.66
C GLN A 96 -1.90 12.55 20.00
N SER A 97 -2.97 11.79 20.16
CA SER A 97 -3.26 11.05 21.38
C SER A 97 -4.08 9.79 21.07
N PHE A 98 -4.04 8.84 22.01
CA PHE A 98 -4.88 7.64 21.96
C PHE A 98 -6.36 7.96 21.79
N GLU A 99 -6.85 8.99 22.49
CA GLU A 99 -8.23 9.45 22.40
C GLU A 99 -8.59 9.98 21.00
N GLU A 100 -7.67 10.73 20.39
CA GLU A 100 -7.86 11.24 19.02
C GLU A 100 -7.79 10.12 17.99
N ASN A 101 -6.84 9.17 18.10
CA ASN A 101 -6.76 7.99 17.25
C ASN A 101 -8.11 7.24 17.24
N ARG A 102 -8.66 7.02 18.46
CA ARG A 102 -9.94 6.36 18.64
C ARG A 102 -11.12 7.17 18.08
N ALA A 103 -11.08 8.49 18.26
CA ALA A 103 -12.15 9.38 17.79
C ALA A 103 -12.19 9.40 16.25
N PHE A 104 -11.04 9.62 15.59
CA PHE A 104 -10.98 9.76 14.13
C PHE A 104 -11.29 8.45 13.42
N SER A 105 -10.73 7.33 13.87
CA SER A 105 -11.08 6.03 13.32
C SER A 105 -12.55 5.67 13.59
N GLY A 106 -13.06 6.02 14.78
CA GLY A 106 -14.44 5.79 15.18
C GLY A 106 -15.46 6.59 14.35
N GLU A 107 -15.15 7.82 13.94
CA GLU A 107 -15.98 8.62 13.03
C GLU A 107 -16.19 7.89 11.69
N LEU A 108 -15.10 7.37 11.08
CA LEU A 108 -15.20 6.64 9.82
C LEU A 108 -15.90 5.29 9.97
N TYR A 109 -15.69 4.60 11.07
CA TYR A 109 -16.43 3.37 11.35
C TYR A 109 -17.93 3.61 11.57
N ALA A 110 -18.33 4.77 12.09
CA ALA A 110 -19.72 5.15 12.27
C ALA A 110 -20.39 5.61 10.98
N ASP A 111 -19.61 6.17 10.03
CA ASP A 111 -20.10 6.61 8.71
C ASP A 111 -19.41 5.83 7.59
N ARG A 112 -19.90 4.63 7.33
CA ARG A 112 -19.32 3.72 6.33
C ARG A 112 -19.46 4.22 4.89
N GLU A 113 -20.48 5.01 4.60
CA GLU A 113 -20.68 5.59 3.27
C GLU A 113 -19.57 6.63 2.99
N ARG A 114 -19.35 7.54 3.94
CA ARG A 114 -18.23 8.49 3.87
C ARG A 114 -16.89 7.76 3.78
N PHE A 115 -16.67 6.74 4.62
CA PHE A 115 -15.43 5.97 4.61
C PHE A 115 -15.12 5.38 3.22
N ARG A 116 -16.11 4.77 2.57
CA ARG A 116 -15.98 4.28 1.19
C ARG A 116 -15.73 5.40 0.20
N SER A 117 -16.46 6.51 0.27
CA SER A 117 -16.24 7.65 -0.63
C SER A 117 -14.79 8.11 -0.59
N LEU A 118 -14.20 8.26 0.60
CA LEU A 118 -12.80 8.65 0.76
C LEU A 118 -11.83 7.63 0.16
N LEU A 119 -12.04 6.34 0.40
CA LEU A 119 -11.19 5.27 -0.14
C LEU A 119 -11.28 5.20 -1.67
N LEU A 120 -12.49 5.24 -2.23
CA LEU A 120 -12.70 5.20 -3.69
C LEU A 120 -12.17 6.48 -4.36
N GLY A 121 -12.31 7.64 -3.71
CA GLY A 121 -11.72 8.89 -4.16
C GLY A 121 -10.20 8.83 -4.24
N ALA A 122 -9.54 8.30 -3.20
CA ALA A 122 -8.09 8.11 -3.18
C ALA A 122 -7.61 7.09 -4.24
N VAL A 123 -8.38 6.00 -4.46
CA VAL A 123 -8.10 5.04 -5.55
C VAL A 123 -8.19 5.71 -6.92
N SER A 124 -9.16 6.59 -7.12
CA SER A 124 -9.29 7.37 -8.35
C SER A 124 -8.13 8.34 -8.54
N GLU A 125 -7.68 9.00 -7.45
CA GLU A 125 -6.56 9.95 -7.45
C GLU A 125 -5.23 9.27 -7.82
N ALA A 126 -5.07 7.99 -7.52
CA ALA A 126 -3.82 7.25 -7.74
C ALA A 126 -3.30 7.27 -9.19
N ALA A 127 -4.16 7.51 -10.18
CA ALA A 127 -3.74 7.68 -11.58
C ALA A 127 -3.15 9.08 -11.87
N SER A 128 -3.43 10.07 -11.02
CA SER A 128 -3.01 11.47 -11.19
C SER A 128 -1.70 11.80 -10.48
N ILE A 129 -1.26 10.97 -9.53
CA ILE A 129 -0.02 11.19 -8.78
C ILE A 129 1.23 11.09 -9.68
N PRO A 130 2.36 11.71 -9.31
CA PRO A 130 3.61 11.56 -10.04
C PRO A 130 4.05 10.10 -10.14
N GLY A 131 4.10 9.56 -11.36
CA GLY A 131 4.44 8.14 -11.62
C GLY A 131 3.29 7.16 -11.37
N GLY A 132 2.08 7.63 -11.17
CA GLY A 132 0.88 6.81 -11.03
C GLY A 132 0.58 5.99 -12.30
N THR A 133 -0.03 4.83 -12.12
CA THR A 133 -0.37 3.88 -13.19
C THR A 133 -1.82 3.43 -13.06
N ASP A 134 -2.38 2.86 -14.13
CA ASP A 134 -3.71 2.26 -14.09
C ASP A 134 -3.73 0.94 -13.29
N ALA A 135 -2.63 0.15 -13.40
CA ALA A 135 -2.46 -1.06 -12.60
C ALA A 135 -2.14 -0.69 -11.15
N LYS A 136 -3.01 -1.09 -10.21
CA LYS A 136 -2.89 -0.68 -8.81
C LYS A 136 -3.39 -1.73 -7.82
N VAL A 137 -2.71 -1.79 -6.68
CA VAL A 137 -3.09 -2.59 -5.51
C VAL A 137 -3.28 -1.65 -4.32
N ILE A 138 -4.27 -1.92 -3.49
CA ILE A 138 -4.46 -1.22 -2.22
C ILE A 138 -4.11 -2.15 -1.06
N MET A 139 -3.29 -1.64 -0.13
CA MET A 139 -2.91 -2.33 1.08
C MET A 139 -3.10 -1.45 2.31
N GLY A 140 -3.14 -2.05 3.50
CA GLY A 140 -3.26 -1.28 4.73
C GLY A 140 -3.01 -2.11 5.98
N TYR A 141 -2.72 -1.41 7.08
CA TYR A 141 -2.31 -1.96 8.36
C TYR A 141 -3.36 -1.66 9.43
N CYS A 142 -3.72 -2.62 10.27
CA CYS A 142 -4.67 -2.46 11.37
C CYS A 142 -6.00 -1.82 10.93
N PHE A 143 -6.25 -0.55 11.29
CA PHE A 143 -7.36 0.25 10.79
C PHE A 143 -7.34 0.34 9.26
N GLY A 144 -6.17 0.59 8.67
CA GLY A 144 -5.99 0.61 7.21
C GLY A 144 -6.27 -0.75 6.57
N GLY A 145 -5.97 -1.86 7.25
CA GLY A 145 -6.36 -3.18 6.80
C GLY A 145 -7.89 -3.35 6.75
N ALA A 146 -8.60 -2.86 7.77
CA ALA A 146 -10.07 -2.81 7.76
C ALA A 146 -10.61 -1.87 6.67
N ALA A 147 -9.92 -0.76 6.39
CA ALA A 147 -10.23 0.15 5.29
C ALA A 147 -10.12 -0.52 3.93
N VAL A 148 -9.07 -1.33 3.72
CA VAL A 148 -8.90 -2.14 2.50
C VAL A 148 -10.09 -3.08 2.30
N LEU A 149 -10.56 -3.74 3.35
CA LEU A 149 -11.74 -4.60 3.29
C LEU A 149 -13.03 -3.79 3.02
N GLU A 150 -13.13 -2.57 3.54
CA GLU A 150 -14.23 -1.66 3.23
C GLU A 150 -14.19 -1.21 1.75
N ALA A 151 -12.99 -0.91 1.21
CA ALA A 151 -12.80 -0.58 -0.21
C ALA A 151 -13.17 -1.76 -1.12
N ALA A 152 -12.82 -3.00 -0.74
CA ALA A 152 -13.16 -4.21 -1.46
C ALA A 152 -14.69 -4.40 -1.54
N ARG A 153 -15.40 -4.28 -0.42
CA ARG A 153 -16.87 -4.32 -0.37
C ARG A 153 -17.53 -3.16 -1.11
N GLY A 154 -16.82 -2.02 -1.20
CA GLY A 154 -17.24 -0.84 -1.96
C GLY A 154 -17.00 -0.92 -3.47
N GLY A 155 -16.35 -1.99 -3.96
CA GLY A 155 -16.09 -2.16 -5.39
C GLY A 155 -14.93 -1.30 -5.92
N ALA A 156 -13.91 -1.03 -5.10
CA ALA A 156 -12.74 -0.25 -5.53
C ALA A 156 -12.07 -0.89 -6.75
N GLU A 157 -11.83 -0.12 -7.81
CA GLU A 157 -11.23 -0.57 -9.07
C GLU A 157 -9.71 -0.69 -8.93
N VAL A 158 -9.27 -1.82 -8.39
CA VAL A 158 -7.87 -2.20 -8.20
C VAL A 158 -7.64 -3.65 -8.61
N ASP A 159 -6.38 -4.04 -8.83
CA ASP A 159 -5.99 -5.40 -9.23
C ASP A 159 -5.80 -6.35 -8.04
N GLY A 160 -5.87 -5.82 -6.82
CA GLY A 160 -5.78 -6.62 -5.60
C GLY A 160 -5.88 -5.81 -4.31
N PHE A 161 -6.17 -6.52 -3.23
CA PHE A 161 -6.33 -6.00 -1.88
C PHE A 161 -5.40 -6.75 -0.93
N VAL A 162 -4.67 -6.05 -0.07
CA VAL A 162 -3.80 -6.69 0.93
C VAL A 162 -4.06 -6.10 2.33
N ALA A 163 -4.43 -6.96 3.27
CA ALA A 163 -4.84 -6.57 4.62
C ALA A 163 -3.89 -7.16 5.68
N PHE A 164 -3.10 -6.29 6.34
CA PHE A 164 -2.20 -6.67 7.41
C PHE A 164 -2.86 -6.47 8.77
N HIS A 165 -2.86 -7.53 9.61
CA HIS A 165 -3.44 -7.52 10.96
C HIS A 165 -4.71 -6.66 11.06
N ALA A 166 -5.60 -6.83 10.08
CA ALA A 166 -6.78 -6.01 9.88
C ALA A 166 -7.81 -6.19 10.98
N GLY A 167 -8.55 -5.13 11.28
CA GLY A 167 -9.86 -5.27 11.92
C GLY A 167 -10.78 -6.04 11.00
N LEU A 168 -11.24 -7.21 11.46
CA LEU A 168 -12.07 -8.14 10.71
C LEU A 168 -13.55 -8.00 11.07
N GLY A 169 -14.39 -8.54 10.23
CA GLY A 169 -15.84 -8.52 10.40
C GLY A 169 -16.53 -7.70 9.33
N THR A 170 -17.64 -8.25 8.83
CA THR A 170 -18.48 -7.59 7.84
C THR A 170 -19.56 -6.79 8.55
N PRO A 171 -19.62 -5.45 8.37
CA PRO A 171 -20.66 -4.63 8.96
C PRO A 171 -22.05 -5.05 8.49
N GLU A 172 -23.08 -4.83 9.34
CA GLU A 172 -24.45 -5.13 9.00
C GLU A 172 -24.89 -4.42 7.70
N GLY A 173 -25.51 -5.16 6.80
CA GLY A 173 -26.00 -4.66 5.52
C GLY A 173 -24.93 -4.57 4.42
N GLN A 174 -23.70 -5.01 4.70
CA GLN A 174 -22.63 -5.14 3.70
C GLN A 174 -22.41 -6.60 3.33
N ASP A 175 -21.89 -6.82 2.12
CA ASP A 175 -21.46 -8.12 1.63
C ASP A 175 -20.23 -7.97 0.69
N TRP A 176 -19.80 -9.07 0.12
CA TRP A 176 -18.63 -9.13 -0.77
C TRP A 176 -18.99 -9.16 -2.26
N SER A 177 -20.25 -8.94 -2.63
CA SER A 177 -20.74 -9.05 -4.01
C SER A 177 -20.12 -8.06 -4.99
N GLN A 178 -19.61 -6.94 -4.50
CA GLN A 178 -18.96 -5.92 -5.32
C GLN A 178 -17.43 -6.05 -5.37
N THR A 179 -16.84 -7.02 -4.68
CA THR A 179 -15.38 -7.18 -4.61
C THR A 179 -14.82 -7.62 -5.97
N PRO A 180 -14.04 -6.77 -6.69
CA PRO A 180 -13.68 -7.04 -8.08
C PRO A 180 -12.39 -7.84 -8.26
N ALA A 181 -11.55 -7.94 -7.19
CA ALA A 181 -10.21 -8.48 -7.26
C ALA A 181 -9.86 -9.34 -6.04
N PRO A 182 -8.78 -10.15 -6.10
CA PRO A 182 -8.36 -11.00 -4.99
C PRO A 182 -7.96 -10.23 -3.73
N ILE A 183 -8.18 -10.86 -2.57
CA ILE A 183 -7.77 -10.34 -1.26
C ILE A 183 -6.70 -11.24 -0.65
N HIS A 184 -5.59 -10.65 -0.18
CA HIS A 184 -4.54 -11.35 0.57
C HIS A 184 -4.47 -10.83 2.00
N PHE A 185 -4.55 -11.74 2.97
CA PHE A 185 -4.49 -11.43 4.39
C PHE A 185 -3.14 -11.84 4.98
N HIS A 186 -2.56 -10.97 5.82
CA HIS A 186 -1.42 -11.27 6.67
C HIS A 186 -1.83 -11.12 8.14
N HIS A 187 -1.89 -12.24 8.90
CA HIS A 187 -2.53 -12.25 10.20
C HIS A 187 -1.76 -13.04 11.26
N GLY A 188 -1.69 -12.50 12.49
CA GLY A 188 -1.04 -13.13 13.62
C GLY A 188 -1.98 -14.02 14.45
N THR A 189 -1.53 -15.22 14.88
CA THR A 189 -2.38 -16.11 15.69
C THR A 189 -2.64 -15.61 17.10
N ALA A 190 -1.79 -14.73 17.64
CA ALA A 190 -1.91 -14.16 18.97
C ALA A 190 -2.49 -12.75 18.97
N ASP A 191 -3.15 -12.35 17.89
CA ASP A 191 -3.79 -11.04 17.75
C ASP A 191 -4.96 -10.91 18.75
N PRO A 192 -4.89 -9.98 19.74
CA PRO A 192 -5.96 -9.81 20.71
C PRO A 192 -7.09 -8.88 20.22
N VAL A 193 -6.85 -8.12 19.15
CA VAL A 193 -7.80 -7.18 18.56
C VAL A 193 -8.71 -7.89 17.57
N ALA A 194 -8.11 -8.70 16.69
CA ALA A 194 -8.80 -9.50 15.70
C ALA A 194 -8.40 -10.99 15.86
N PRO A 195 -9.06 -11.77 16.72
CA PRO A 195 -8.71 -13.17 16.92
C PRO A 195 -8.80 -13.97 15.63
N VAL A 196 -7.91 -14.97 15.46
CA VAL A 196 -7.84 -15.81 14.25
C VAL A 196 -9.18 -16.47 13.88
N GLY A 197 -10.07 -16.67 14.84
CA GLY A 197 -11.44 -17.14 14.58
C GLY A 197 -12.27 -16.15 13.76
N ALA A 198 -12.04 -14.84 13.91
CA ALA A 198 -12.68 -13.82 13.08
C ALA A 198 -12.15 -13.86 11.65
N LEU A 199 -10.84 -14.11 11.46
CA LEU A 199 -10.28 -14.33 10.12
C LEU A 199 -10.95 -15.55 9.44
N ALA A 200 -11.05 -16.67 10.13
CA ALA A 200 -11.71 -17.87 9.59
C ALA A 200 -13.16 -17.62 9.17
N GLN A 201 -13.89 -16.78 9.90
CA GLN A 201 -15.24 -16.36 9.54
C GLN A 201 -15.23 -15.51 8.26
N THR A 202 -14.34 -14.49 8.18
CA THR A 202 -14.22 -13.64 6.99
C THR A 202 -13.85 -14.46 5.74
N LEU A 203 -12.91 -15.41 5.87
CA LEU A 203 -12.55 -16.30 4.75
C LEU A 203 -13.74 -17.17 4.29
N ALA A 204 -14.57 -17.65 5.22
CA ALA A 204 -15.77 -18.42 4.88
C ALA A 204 -16.81 -17.54 4.14
N GLU A 205 -16.98 -16.28 4.52
CA GLU A 205 -17.84 -15.33 3.82
C GLU A 205 -17.34 -15.05 2.39
N LEU A 206 -16.01 -14.89 2.21
CA LEU A 206 -15.40 -14.70 0.89
C LEU A 206 -15.55 -15.94 0.00
N GLU A 207 -15.38 -17.14 0.57
CA GLU A 207 -15.61 -18.41 -0.13
C GLU A 207 -17.08 -18.52 -0.61
N GLU A 208 -18.03 -18.19 0.25
CA GLU A 208 -19.47 -18.19 -0.10
C GLU A 208 -19.79 -17.17 -1.20
N ALA A 209 -19.13 -16.01 -1.17
CA ALA A 209 -19.29 -14.96 -2.19
C ALA A 209 -18.54 -15.26 -3.50
N GLY A 210 -17.69 -16.29 -3.54
CA GLY A 210 -16.87 -16.64 -4.70
C GLY A 210 -15.72 -15.66 -4.96
N VAL A 211 -15.27 -14.90 -3.93
CA VAL A 211 -14.14 -13.98 -4.02
C VAL A 211 -12.83 -14.74 -3.85
N THR A 212 -11.92 -14.58 -4.79
CA THR A 212 -10.56 -15.17 -4.66
C THR A 212 -9.83 -14.54 -3.47
N HIS A 213 -9.28 -15.39 -2.59
CA HIS A 213 -8.59 -14.90 -1.42
C HIS A 213 -7.49 -15.88 -0.97
N GLU A 214 -6.50 -15.33 -0.26
CA GLU A 214 -5.40 -16.05 0.37
C GLU A 214 -5.14 -15.50 1.77
N ALA A 215 -4.58 -16.30 2.67
CA ALA A 215 -4.23 -15.86 4.01
C ALA A 215 -2.94 -16.52 4.49
N ASP A 216 -1.94 -15.71 4.83
CA ASP A 216 -0.75 -16.09 5.56
C ASP A 216 -0.95 -15.87 7.05
N ILE A 217 -0.66 -16.91 7.84
CA ILE A 217 -0.90 -16.89 9.28
C ILE A 217 0.42 -17.11 10.04
N TYR A 218 0.78 -16.13 10.88
CA TYR A 218 2.04 -16.07 11.61
C TYR A 218 1.85 -16.55 13.06
N GLY A 219 2.50 -17.67 13.41
CA GLY A 219 2.37 -18.30 14.73
C GLY A 219 2.94 -17.43 15.84
N GLY A 220 2.11 -17.03 16.81
CA GLY A 220 2.53 -16.21 17.96
C GLY A 220 2.60 -14.71 17.68
N ALA A 221 2.55 -14.25 16.42
CA ALA A 221 2.52 -12.83 16.10
C ALA A 221 1.24 -12.18 16.64
N ARG A 222 1.41 -10.97 17.20
CA ARG A 222 0.33 -10.18 17.80
C ARG A 222 -0.20 -9.15 16.81
N HIS A 223 -1.16 -8.32 17.26
CA HIS A 223 -1.58 -7.15 16.47
C HIS A 223 -0.39 -6.21 16.23
N SER A 224 -0.35 -5.48 15.15
CA SER A 224 0.76 -4.55 14.81
C SER A 224 2.15 -5.20 14.69
N PHE A 225 2.23 -6.51 14.38
CA PHE A 225 3.51 -7.24 14.25
C PHE A 225 4.44 -6.67 13.17
N THR A 226 3.94 -5.81 12.28
CA THR A 226 4.73 -5.15 11.23
C THR A 226 5.20 -3.76 11.62
N VAL A 227 4.65 -3.17 12.71
CA VAL A 227 4.91 -1.77 13.08
C VAL A 227 6.24 -1.64 13.80
N PHE A 228 7.20 -0.96 13.19
CA PHE A 228 8.53 -0.74 13.75
C PHE A 228 8.44 -0.05 15.10
N ASP A 229 9.32 -0.44 16.02
CA ASP A 229 9.40 0.10 17.39
C ASP A 229 8.16 -0.14 18.26
N SER A 230 7.17 -0.91 17.80
CA SER A 230 6.05 -1.40 18.60
C SER A 230 6.50 -2.54 19.54
N ASP A 231 5.91 -2.63 20.72
CA ASP A 231 6.10 -3.77 21.64
C ASP A 231 5.59 -5.11 21.04
N ASP A 232 4.73 -5.03 20.04
CA ASP A 232 4.15 -6.17 19.32
C ASP A 232 4.91 -6.51 18.02
N TYR A 233 6.00 -5.77 17.68
CA TYR A 233 6.79 -6.01 16.49
C TYR A 233 7.42 -7.40 16.49
N ASP A 234 7.25 -8.14 15.40
CA ASP A 234 7.82 -9.46 15.17
C ASP A 234 8.60 -9.48 13.85
N LEU A 235 9.93 -9.51 13.94
CA LEU A 235 10.81 -9.44 12.77
C LEU A 235 10.57 -10.59 11.77
N GLU A 236 10.28 -11.80 12.24
CA GLU A 236 10.08 -12.95 11.33
C GLU A 236 8.73 -12.81 10.62
N ALA A 237 7.67 -12.47 11.35
CA ALA A 237 6.35 -12.25 10.78
C ALA A 237 6.34 -11.03 9.84
N ASP A 238 7.00 -9.93 10.19
CA ASP A 238 7.11 -8.75 9.32
C ASP A 238 7.84 -9.08 8.01
N ARG A 239 9.00 -9.74 8.09
CA ARG A 239 9.76 -10.15 6.91
C ARG A 239 8.97 -11.09 6.00
N ASP A 240 8.32 -12.10 6.57
CA ASP A 240 7.61 -13.11 5.80
C ASP A 240 6.32 -12.53 5.20
N SER A 241 5.63 -11.62 5.92
CA SER A 241 4.47 -10.89 5.37
C SER A 241 4.87 -9.91 4.26
N TRP A 242 6.04 -9.27 4.37
CA TRP A 242 6.58 -8.43 3.30
C TRP A 242 6.92 -9.25 2.04
N LEU A 243 7.45 -10.47 2.20
CA LEU A 243 7.69 -11.38 1.08
C LEU A 243 6.37 -11.82 0.43
N GLY A 244 5.35 -12.14 1.23
CA GLY A 244 3.99 -12.45 0.72
C GLY A 244 3.41 -11.28 -0.07
N LEU A 245 3.46 -10.05 0.49
CA LEU A 245 3.06 -8.84 -0.23
C LEU A 245 3.78 -8.70 -1.58
N THR A 246 5.11 -8.78 -1.58
CA THR A 246 5.89 -8.54 -2.81
C THR A 246 5.62 -9.59 -3.87
N THR A 247 5.39 -10.85 -3.48
CA THR A 247 4.95 -11.92 -4.37
C THR A 247 3.57 -11.59 -4.97
N PHE A 248 2.63 -11.17 -4.15
CA PHE A 248 1.29 -10.77 -4.61
C PHE A 248 1.36 -9.59 -5.58
N LEU A 249 2.16 -8.57 -5.29
CA LEU A 249 2.34 -7.42 -6.19
C LEU A 249 2.92 -7.84 -7.55
N GLU A 250 3.91 -8.75 -7.57
CA GLU A 250 4.50 -9.27 -8.80
C GLU A 250 3.50 -10.04 -9.67
N GLU A 251 2.52 -10.67 -9.06
CA GLU A 251 1.46 -11.39 -9.77
C GLU A 251 0.38 -10.45 -10.31
N ARG A 252 0.09 -9.34 -9.64
CA ARG A 252 -1.03 -8.43 -9.95
C ARG A 252 -0.60 -7.24 -10.80
N LEU A 253 0.59 -6.69 -10.57
CA LEU A 253 1.11 -5.49 -11.24
C LEU A 253 2.15 -5.88 -12.29
N ARG A 254 1.69 -6.24 -13.48
CA ARG A 254 2.53 -6.67 -14.63
C ARG A 254 2.37 -5.75 -15.82
#